data_d2ffb5de9d5d994464d5393932944df4
#
_entry.id   d2ffb5de9d5d994464d5393932944df4
#
_cell.length_a   1.000
_cell.length_b   1.000
_cell.length_c   1.000
_cell.angle_alpha   90.00
_cell.angle_beta   90.00
_cell.angle_gamma   90.00
#
_symmetry.space_group_name_H-M   'P 1'
#
loop_
_entity.id
_entity.type
_entity.pdbx_description
1 polymer ?
#
loop_
_entity_poly.entity_id
_entity_poly.type
_entity_poly.pdbx_seq_one_letter_code
_entity_poly.pdbx_strand_id
1 'polypeptide(L)'
;MVTMPRWPAYLMGAFAAACAYPAVTTPAPQMEAYRALGQEPGWTVAIGNGRIDYVGDYGETRIRVPRPDPRTTFNGRRYEADRLTVDITYGRCNDAMSGQGYEHQVLVIADDRTVRGCGGARRTDWDV
;
A
#
# COMPACT_ATOMS: atom_id res chain seq x y z
N MET A 1 -25.54 65.56 53.34
CA MET A 1 -25.49 64.92 51.99
C MET A 1 -24.57 63.71 52.08
N VAL A 2 -25.15 62.55 51.98
CA VAL A 2 -24.38 61.29 52.01
C VAL A 2 -24.11 60.88 50.57
N THR A 3 -22.87 60.94 50.14
CA THR A 3 -22.46 60.41 48.85
C THR A 3 -22.30 58.91 48.93
N MET A 4 -23.14 58.15 48.25
CA MET A 4 -23.04 56.71 48.15
C MET A 4 -21.86 56.38 47.22
N PRO A 5 -20.91 55.48 47.63
CA PRO A 5 -19.87 55.05 46.75
C PRO A 5 -20.47 54.16 45.65
N ARG A 6 -20.22 54.51 44.42
CA ARG A 6 -20.51 53.65 43.27
C ARG A 6 -19.53 52.51 43.28
N TRP A 7 -20.05 51.30 43.44
CA TRP A 7 -19.27 50.08 43.28
C TRP A 7 -19.10 49.78 41.79
N PRO A 8 -17.88 49.51 41.32
CA PRO A 8 -17.72 49.10 39.96
C PRO A 8 -18.28 47.67 39.81
N ALA A 9 -19.19 47.52 38.83
CA ALA A 9 -19.65 46.21 38.45
C ALA A 9 -18.49 45.47 37.74
N TYR A 10 -17.95 44.49 38.42
CA TYR A 10 -17.02 43.57 37.79
C TYR A 10 -17.83 42.64 36.88
N LEU A 11 -17.73 42.90 35.59
CA LEU A 11 -18.15 41.93 34.59
C LEU A 11 -17.23 40.72 34.67
N MET A 12 -17.68 39.66 35.30
CA MET A 12 -17.06 38.37 35.21
C MET A 12 -17.26 37.87 33.77
N GLY A 13 -16.26 38.07 32.92
CA GLY A 13 -16.18 37.43 31.62
C GLY A 13 -16.01 35.94 31.85
N ALA A 14 -17.08 35.17 31.58
CA ALA A 14 -16.93 33.73 31.49
C ALA A 14 -16.10 33.39 30.30
N PHE A 15 -14.84 33.05 30.52
CA PHE A 15 -14.01 32.41 29.48
C PHE A 15 -14.52 31.01 29.27
N ALA A 16 -15.38 30.82 28.25
CA ALA A 16 -15.68 29.51 27.76
C ALA A 16 -14.40 28.97 27.11
N ALA A 17 -13.65 28.15 27.80
CA ALA A 17 -12.57 27.39 27.19
C ALA A 17 -13.21 26.41 26.20
N ALA A 18 -13.29 26.79 24.95
CA ALA A 18 -13.62 25.87 23.87
C ALA A 18 -12.46 24.85 23.78
N CYS A 19 -12.64 23.66 24.35
CA CYS A 19 -11.76 22.54 24.08
C CYS A 19 -11.93 22.18 22.60
N ALA A 20 -11.07 22.72 21.75
CA ALA A 20 -10.98 22.26 20.37
C ALA A 20 -10.38 20.86 20.40
N TYR A 21 -11.21 19.84 20.27
CA TYR A 21 -10.72 18.50 19.96
C TYR A 21 -10.07 18.54 18.59
N PRO A 22 -8.81 18.04 18.45
CA PRO A 22 -8.24 17.91 17.11
C PRO A 22 -9.19 17.03 16.29
N ALA A 23 -9.61 17.53 15.13
CA ALA A 23 -10.40 16.74 14.21
C ALA A 23 -9.65 15.45 13.93
N VAL A 24 -10.22 14.31 14.29
CA VAL A 24 -9.70 13.00 13.90
C VAL A 24 -9.91 12.93 12.41
N THR A 25 -8.87 13.26 11.64
CA THR A 25 -8.86 13.05 10.21
C THR A 25 -8.85 11.55 10.01
N THR A 26 -9.98 10.98 9.61
CA THR A 26 -10.00 9.60 9.12
C THR A 26 -9.04 9.57 7.92
N PRO A 27 -7.95 8.77 7.96
CA PRO A 27 -7.07 8.67 6.81
C PRO A 27 -7.92 8.22 5.62
N ALA A 28 -7.71 8.87 4.46
CA ALA A 28 -8.35 8.44 3.22
C ALA A 28 -8.12 6.93 3.06
N PRO A 29 -9.14 6.16 2.63
CA PRO A 29 -8.98 4.73 2.43
C PRO A 29 -7.77 4.50 1.52
N GLN A 30 -6.72 3.91 2.07
CA GLN A 30 -5.56 3.53 1.29
C GLN A 30 -6.02 2.42 0.35
N MET A 31 -5.83 2.62 -0.95
CA MET A 31 -6.03 1.55 -1.91
C MET A 31 -5.13 0.39 -1.51
N GLU A 32 -5.74 -0.76 -1.33
CA GLU A 32 -4.99 -1.96 -0.99
C GLU A 32 -3.88 -2.19 -2.03
N ALA A 33 -2.66 -2.41 -1.56
CA ALA A 33 -1.54 -2.62 -2.43
C ALA A 33 -1.73 -3.90 -3.25
N TYR A 34 -1.40 -3.86 -4.54
CA TYR A 34 -1.30 -5.08 -5.35
C TYR A 34 -0.18 -5.94 -4.79
N ARG A 35 -0.44 -7.23 -4.62
CA ARG A 35 0.55 -8.17 -4.08
C ARG A 35 0.78 -9.32 -5.02
N ALA A 36 2.03 -9.75 -5.08
CA ALA A 36 2.45 -10.96 -5.77
C ALA A 36 3.50 -11.71 -4.95
N LEU A 37 3.61 -12.97 -5.20
CA LEU A 37 4.54 -13.84 -4.49
C LEU A 37 5.04 -14.98 -5.38
N GLY A 38 6.15 -15.57 -4.98
CA GLY A 38 6.66 -16.77 -5.61
C GLY A 38 7.53 -17.59 -4.65
N GLN A 39 7.86 -18.76 -5.11
CA GLN A 39 8.64 -19.72 -4.35
C GLN A 39 9.92 -20.07 -5.11
N GLU A 40 10.92 -20.51 -4.38
CA GLU A 40 12.18 -21.06 -4.88
C GLU A 40 12.97 -20.17 -5.86
N PRO A 41 13.60 -19.08 -5.39
CA PRO A 41 13.64 -18.61 -4.00
C PRO A 41 12.37 -17.84 -3.62
N GLY A 42 12.00 -17.85 -2.33
CA GLY A 42 10.84 -17.12 -1.84
C GLY A 42 10.98 -15.62 -2.04
N TRP A 43 9.96 -14.99 -2.65
CA TRP A 43 9.90 -13.56 -2.88
C TRP A 43 8.48 -13.02 -2.77
N THR A 44 8.38 -11.74 -2.49
CA THR A 44 7.13 -10.99 -2.52
C THR A 44 7.34 -9.63 -3.17
N VAL A 45 6.29 -9.09 -3.77
CA VAL A 45 6.25 -7.72 -4.24
C VAL A 45 4.94 -7.07 -3.83
N ALA A 46 4.99 -5.81 -3.43
CA ALA A 46 3.82 -5.00 -3.14
C ALA A 46 3.89 -3.71 -3.96
N ILE A 47 2.83 -3.44 -4.72
CA ILE A 47 2.70 -2.23 -5.53
C ILE A 47 1.66 -1.33 -4.88
N GLY A 48 2.10 -0.26 -4.25
CA GLY A 48 1.25 0.75 -3.63
C GLY A 48 1.05 1.97 -4.51
N ASN A 49 0.46 3.03 -3.94
CA ASN A 49 0.18 4.26 -4.69
C ASN A 49 1.42 5.03 -5.14
N GLY A 50 2.51 4.96 -4.43
CA GLY A 50 3.70 5.75 -4.73
C GLY A 50 4.97 4.93 -4.82
N ARG A 51 4.90 3.64 -4.58
CA ARG A 51 6.09 2.83 -4.35
C ARG A 51 5.87 1.37 -4.69
N ILE A 52 6.95 0.72 -5.15
CA ILE A 52 7.02 -0.73 -5.28
C ILE A 52 8.06 -1.24 -4.28
N ASP A 53 7.67 -2.21 -3.48
CA ASP A 53 8.54 -2.91 -2.51
C ASP A 53 8.72 -4.36 -2.95
N TYR A 54 9.96 -4.76 -3.19
CA TYR A 54 10.33 -6.14 -3.51
C TYR A 54 11.19 -6.72 -2.37
N VAL A 55 10.86 -7.92 -1.97
CA VAL A 55 11.64 -8.71 -1.01
C VAL A 55 11.89 -10.07 -1.63
N GLY A 56 13.14 -10.42 -1.82
CA GLY A 56 13.55 -11.68 -2.44
C GLY A 56 14.56 -12.44 -1.60
N ASP A 57 14.97 -13.60 -2.09
CA ASP A 57 15.95 -14.44 -1.45
C ASP A 57 15.65 -14.70 0.03
N TYR A 58 14.40 -15.04 0.34
CA TYR A 58 13.92 -15.26 1.72
C TYR A 58 14.18 -14.07 2.65
N GLY A 59 14.12 -12.84 2.14
CA GLY A 59 14.28 -11.60 2.89
C GLY A 59 15.66 -10.96 2.82
N GLU A 60 16.64 -11.58 2.17
CA GLU A 60 17.99 -11.03 2.06
C GLU A 60 18.11 -9.90 1.06
N THR A 61 17.31 -9.92 -0.02
CA THR A 61 17.27 -8.88 -1.02
C THR A 61 16.03 -8.00 -0.84
N ARG A 62 16.24 -6.69 -0.71
CA ARG A 62 15.16 -5.71 -0.60
C ARG A 62 15.39 -4.58 -1.60
N ILE A 63 14.40 -4.32 -2.45
CA ILE A 63 14.43 -3.23 -3.43
C ILE A 63 13.15 -2.42 -3.24
N ARG A 64 13.32 -1.13 -3.00
CA ARG A 64 12.23 -0.17 -2.85
C ARG A 64 12.43 0.94 -3.84
N VAL A 65 11.47 1.15 -4.73
CA VAL A 65 11.54 2.14 -5.80
C VAL A 65 10.27 2.95 -5.88
N PRO A 66 10.34 4.22 -6.35
CA PRO A 66 9.14 4.96 -6.70
C PRO A 66 8.35 4.18 -7.77
N ARG A 67 7.03 4.17 -7.64
CA ARG A 67 6.18 3.49 -8.61
C ARG A 67 6.13 4.30 -9.92
N PRO A 68 6.58 3.74 -11.04
CA PRO A 68 6.33 4.33 -12.35
C PRO A 68 4.89 4.08 -12.79
N ASP A 69 4.41 4.83 -13.77
CA ASP A 69 3.15 4.52 -14.43
C ASP A 69 3.26 3.18 -15.16
N PRO A 70 2.24 2.32 -15.05
CA PRO A 70 2.29 1.05 -15.75
C PRO A 70 2.11 1.24 -17.24
N ARG A 71 2.84 0.45 -18.01
CA ARG A 71 2.63 0.30 -19.44
C ARG A 71 1.65 -0.83 -19.70
N THR A 72 0.61 -0.59 -20.48
CA THR A 72 -0.32 -1.64 -20.91
C THR A 72 0.40 -2.59 -21.88
N THR A 73 0.31 -3.88 -21.61
CA THR A 73 0.82 -4.95 -22.47
C THR A 73 -0.34 -5.66 -23.16
N PHE A 74 -0.05 -6.65 -24.03
CA PHE A 74 -1.09 -7.37 -24.76
C PHE A 74 -2.17 -7.97 -23.83
N ASN A 75 -1.78 -8.55 -22.68
CA ASN A 75 -2.69 -9.17 -21.74
C ASN A 75 -2.28 -8.88 -20.29
N GLY A 76 -2.07 -7.62 -19.99
CA GLY A 76 -1.67 -7.24 -18.64
C GLY A 76 -1.10 -5.84 -18.56
N ARG A 77 -0.19 -5.67 -17.64
CA ARG A 77 0.53 -4.40 -17.44
C ARG A 77 1.93 -4.64 -16.92
N ARG A 78 2.81 -3.70 -17.18
CA ARG A 78 4.22 -3.78 -16.82
C ARG A 78 4.69 -2.50 -16.15
N TYR A 79 5.33 -2.63 -15.01
CA TYR A 79 6.01 -1.55 -14.29
C TYR A 79 7.50 -1.66 -14.55
N GLU A 80 8.09 -0.65 -15.14
CA GLU A 80 9.54 -0.60 -15.44
C GLU A 80 10.18 0.49 -14.59
N ALA A 81 10.76 0.11 -13.46
CA ALA A 81 11.51 1.00 -12.57
C ALA A 81 13.01 0.67 -12.64
N ASP A 82 13.82 1.56 -12.06
CA ASP A 82 15.24 1.27 -11.89
C ASP A 82 15.44 0.04 -11.00
N ARG A 83 16.27 -0.90 -11.42
CA ARG A 83 16.56 -2.17 -10.75
C ARG A 83 15.38 -3.16 -10.64
N LEU A 84 14.15 -2.76 -10.95
CA LEU A 84 12.97 -3.57 -10.69
C LEU A 84 11.95 -3.44 -11.82
N THR A 85 11.66 -4.56 -12.47
CA THR A 85 10.57 -4.67 -13.44
C THR A 85 9.55 -5.67 -12.91
N VAL A 86 8.27 -5.32 -12.94
CA VAL A 86 7.17 -6.20 -12.58
C VAL A 86 6.24 -6.34 -13.77
N ASP A 87 6.14 -7.53 -14.31
CA ASP A 87 5.28 -7.86 -15.45
C ASP A 87 4.11 -8.71 -14.98
N ILE A 88 2.90 -8.18 -15.13
CA ILE A 88 1.66 -8.82 -14.70
C ILE A 88 0.88 -9.26 -15.93
N THR A 89 0.64 -10.55 -16.05
CA THR A 89 -0.20 -11.14 -17.08
C THR A 89 -1.53 -11.58 -16.48
N TYR A 90 -2.63 -11.10 -17.01
CA TYR A 90 -3.97 -11.48 -16.57
C TYR A 90 -4.26 -12.92 -17.00
N GLY A 91 -4.46 -13.79 -16.05
CA GLY A 91 -4.71 -15.19 -16.28
C GLY A 91 -4.42 -16.02 -15.04
N ARG A 92 -5.13 -17.15 -14.97
CA ARG A 92 -5.01 -18.06 -13.83
C ARG A 92 -3.57 -18.44 -13.54
N CYS A 93 -3.22 -18.38 -12.27
CA CYS A 93 -1.93 -18.82 -11.75
C CYS A 93 -2.13 -19.70 -10.54
N ASN A 94 -1.43 -20.82 -10.48
CA ASN A 94 -1.36 -21.65 -9.28
C ASN A 94 0.05 -21.60 -8.72
N ASP A 95 0.16 -21.29 -7.42
CA ASP A 95 1.44 -21.29 -6.74
C ASP A 95 2.06 -22.69 -6.74
N ALA A 96 3.32 -22.79 -7.15
CA ALA A 96 3.99 -24.06 -7.38
C ALA A 96 4.11 -24.91 -6.11
N MET A 97 4.21 -24.30 -4.94
CA MET A 97 4.40 -25.01 -3.67
C MET A 97 3.09 -25.34 -2.97
N SER A 98 2.15 -24.41 -2.95
CA SER A 98 0.87 -24.55 -2.21
C SER A 98 -0.28 -25.01 -3.06
N GLY A 99 -0.20 -24.86 -4.38
CA GLY A 99 -1.31 -25.08 -5.30
C GLY A 99 -2.41 -24.03 -5.23
N GLN A 100 -2.19 -22.96 -4.47
CA GLN A 100 -3.19 -21.91 -4.31
C GLN A 100 -3.39 -21.11 -5.60
N GLY A 101 -4.66 -20.81 -5.92
CA GLY A 101 -5.05 -20.07 -7.11
C GLY A 101 -5.03 -18.56 -6.92
N TYR A 102 -4.58 -17.86 -7.96
CA TYR A 102 -4.52 -16.40 -8.05
C TYR A 102 -4.97 -15.93 -9.43
N GLU A 103 -5.35 -14.68 -9.54
CA GLU A 103 -5.90 -14.12 -10.79
C GLU A 103 -4.83 -13.82 -11.84
N HIS A 104 -3.57 -13.62 -11.44
CA HIS A 104 -2.54 -13.17 -12.35
C HIS A 104 -1.26 -14.00 -12.24
N GLN A 105 -0.57 -14.11 -13.37
CA GLN A 105 0.80 -14.57 -13.45
C GLN A 105 1.73 -13.36 -13.34
N VAL A 106 2.81 -13.47 -12.59
CA VAL A 106 3.72 -12.36 -12.36
C VAL A 106 5.16 -12.79 -12.59
N LEU A 107 5.86 -11.99 -13.39
CA LEU A 107 7.30 -12.11 -13.60
C LEU A 107 7.95 -10.85 -13.03
N VAL A 108 8.98 -11.03 -12.22
CA VAL A 108 9.76 -9.93 -11.66
C VAL A 108 11.21 -10.06 -12.12
N ILE A 109 11.77 -8.96 -12.60
CA ILE A 109 13.20 -8.83 -12.85
C ILE A 109 13.75 -7.90 -11.77
N ALA A 110 14.49 -8.46 -10.83
CA ALA A 110 15.12 -7.75 -9.72
C ALA A 110 16.63 -7.75 -9.93
N ASP A 111 17.21 -6.58 -10.20
CA ASP A 111 18.56 -6.43 -10.71
C ASP A 111 18.75 -7.29 -11.98
N ASP A 112 19.53 -8.35 -11.92
CA ASP A 112 19.77 -9.28 -13.03
C ASP A 112 19.04 -10.63 -12.86
N ARG A 113 18.23 -10.79 -11.81
CA ARG A 113 17.50 -12.03 -11.53
C ARG A 113 16.07 -11.96 -12.00
N THR A 114 15.61 -13.01 -12.65
CA THR A 114 14.22 -13.19 -13.04
C THR A 114 13.55 -14.21 -12.14
N VAL A 115 12.43 -13.83 -11.52
CA VAL A 115 11.61 -14.72 -10.68
C VAL A 115 10.17 -14.72 -11.18
N ARG A 116 9.47 -15.82 -10.97
CA ARG A 116 8.10 -16.02 -11.44
C ARG A 116 7.21 -16.46 -10.29
N GLY A 117 5.95 -16.07 -10.37
CA GLY A 117 4.95 -16.46 -9.38
C GLY A 117 3.57 -15.97 -9.73
N CYS A 118 2.76 -15.80 -8.72
CA CYS A 118 1.35 -15.44 -8.85
C CYS A 118 1.06 -14.12 -8.15
N GLY A 119 0.04 -13.42 -8.59
CA GLY A 119 -0.40 -12.17 -7.97
C GLY A 119 -1.87 -11.89 -8.17
N GLY A 120 -2.30 -10.74 -7.63
CA GLY A 120 -3.69 -10.34 -7.64
C GLY A 120 -4.51 -11.05 -6.58
N ALA A 121 -5.83 -11.10 -6.77
CA ALA A 121 -6.73 -11.68 -5.80
C ALA A 121 -6.57 -13.20 -5.68
N ARG A 122 -6.66 -13.68 -4.47
CA ARG A 122 -6.67 -15.10 -4.14
C ARG A 122 -7.99 -15.72 -4.63
N ARG A 123 -7.91 -16.83 -5.36
CA ARG A 123 -9.05 -17.55 -5.88
C ARG A 123 -9.07 -18.98 -5.37
N THR A 124 -9.79 -19.21 -4.27
CA THR A 124 -9.85 -20.53 -3.61
C THR A 124 -10.52 -21.60 -4.49
N ASP A 125 -11.42 -21.18 -5.37
CA ASP A 125 -12.07 -22.05 -6.37
C ASP A 125 -11.11 -22.55 -7.47
N TRP A 126 -9.91 -21.99 -7.55
CA TRP A 126 -8.85 -22.38 -8.49
C TRP A 126 -7.75 -23.24 -7.87
N ASP A 127 -7.84 -23.54 -6.59
CA ASP A 127 -6.82 -24.37 -5.91
C ASP A 127 -6.70 -25.76 -6.53
N VAL A 128 -5.50 -26.23 -6.60
CA VAL A 128 -5.16 -27.57 -7.10
C VAL A 128 -4.48 -28.42 -6.04
#